data_40bef49f69d86f242ebfc078ca1291d3
#
_entry.id   40bef49f69d86f242ebfc078ca1291d3
#
_cell.length_a   1.000
_cell.length_b   1.000
_cell.length_c   1.000
_cell.angle_alpha   90.00
_cell.angle_beta   90.00
_cell.angle_gamma   90.00
#
_symmetry.space_group_name_H-M   'P 1'
#
loop_
_entity.id
_entity.type
_entity.pdbx_description
1 polymer ?
#
loop_
_entity_poly.entity_id
_entity_poly.type
_entity_poly.pdbx_seq_one_letter_code
_entity_poly.pdbx_strand_id
1 'polypeptide(L)'
;GVPFFDVREVEEYAQARIPGARLLPLSEFMARYGEIPKDTPVVLYCRTGNRSWQAAAWLSAQGYRVYNLEGGIVRWYRAGLPVDTTPMEAAYRATPYQEVGPEEAKALLEEAFVVDVREAWEYGEGHVPGAVNIPLSTLPQRLAELPKDRPILLVCNSGNRSGVAAEFLVAQGFDGERVYNLEGGTYAWASRGLPLER
;
A
#
# COMPACT_ATOMS: atom_id res chain seq x y z
N GLY A 1 -11.04 -19.96 15.95
CA GLY A 1 -12.22 -19.12 15.80
C GLY A 1 -12.35 -18.57 14.39
N VAL A 2 -13.47 -17.94 14.08
CA VAL A 2 -13.70 -17.33 12.78
C VAL A 2 -12.80 -16.09 12.65
N PRO A 3 -12.03 -15.94 11.56
CA PRO A 3 -11.19 -14.76 11.38
C PRO A 3 -12.02 -13.50 11.11
N PHE A 4 -11.60 -12.39 11.73
CA PHE A 4 -12.20 -11.07 11.54
C PHE A 4 -11.25 -10.20 10.71
N PHE A 5 -11.82 -9.50 9.74
CA PHE A 5 -11.09 -8.53 8.92
C PHE A 5 -11.68 -7.14 9.10
N ASP A 6 -10.82 -6.21 9.46
CA ASP A 6 -11.17 -4.79 9.60
C ASP A 6 -10.90 -4.10 8.26
N VAL A 7 -11.95 -3.61 7.61
CA VAL A 7 -11.82 -2.93 6.30
C VAL A 7 -11.72 -1.41 6.42
N ARG A 8 -11.55 -0.91 7.65
CA ARG A 8 -11.33 0.51 7.89
C ARG A 8 -9.90 0.88 7.49
N GLU A 9 -9.60 2.15 7.51
CA GLU A 9 -8.26 2.61 7.24
C GLU A 9 -7.34 2.39 8.46
N VAL A 10 -6.02 2.44 8.22
CA VAL A 10 -5.01 2.12 9.22
C VAL A 10 -5.14 3.02 10.47
N GLU A 11 -5.49 4.28 10.30
CA GLU A 11 -5.64 5.23 11.40
C GLU A 11 -6.77 4.84 12.36
N GLU A 12 -7.87 4.35 11.81
CA GLU A 12 -9.00 3.86 12.60
C GLU A 12 -8.63 2.58 13.36
N TYR A 13 -7.99 1.64 12.66
CA TYR A 13 -7.52 0.38 13.25
C TYR A 13 -6.49 0.63 14.36
N ALA A 14 -5.61 1.59 14.16
CA ALA A 14 -4.58 1.93 15.14
C ALA A 14 -5.17 2.47 16.45
N GLN A 15 -6.30 3.16 16.40
CA GLN A 15 -6.94 3.71 17.58
C GLN A 15 -7.64 2.64 18.42
N ALA A 16 -8.39 1.77 17.77
CA ALA A 16 -9.10 0.67 18.44
C ALA A 16 -9.54 -0.34 17.39
N ARG A 17 -9.48 -1.62 17.75
CA ARG A 17 -9.84 -2.74 16.86
C ARG A 17 -10.45 -3.88 17.67
N ILE A 18 -11.16 -4.74 16.99
CA ILE A 18 -11.62 -5.98 17.60
C ILE A 18 -10.39 -6.88 17.81
N PRO A 19 -10.20 -7.46 19.03
CA PRO A 19 -9.01 -8.27 19.30
C PRO A 19 -8.84 -9.40 18.29
N GLY A 20 -7.61 -9.52 17.75
CA GLY A 20 -7.27 -10.54 16.77
C GLY A 20 -7.69 -10.24 15.34
N ALA A 21 -8.36 -9.13 15.10
CA ALA A 21 -8.75 -8.74 13.73
C ALA A 21 -7.53 -8.38 12.88
N ARG A 22 -7.59 -8.77 11.60
CA ARG A 22 -6.56 -8.41 10.62
C ARG A 22 -7.02 -7.20 9.83
N LEU A 23 -6.11 -6.27 9.60
CA LEU A 23 -6.41 -5.07 8.82
C LEU A 23 -6.33 -5.36 7.33
N LEU A 24 -7.41 -5.04 6.62
CA LEU A 24 -7.46 -5.08 5.16
C LEU A 24 -8.25 -3.86 4.68
N PRO A 25 -7.59 -2.69 4.58
CA PRO A 25 -8.28 -1.44 4.25
C PRO A 25 -9.04 -1.54 2.93
N LEU A 26 -10.22 -0.93 2.89
CA LEU A 26 -11.04 -0.92 1.69
C LEU A 26 -10.30 -0.29 0.50
N SER A 27 -9.43 0.69 0.76
CA SER A 27 -8.58 1.32 -0.26
C SER A 27 -7.59 0.34 -0.92
N GLU A 28 -7.22 -0.73 -0.22
CA GLU A 28 -6.31 -1.77 -0.73
C GLU A 28 -7.02 -3.09 -1.03
N PHE A 29 -8.33 -3.10 -0.87
CA PHE A 29 -9.12 -4.33 -0.88
C PHE A 29 -8.96 -5.13 -2.18
N MET A 30 -9.07 -4.46 -3.32
CA MET A 30 -9.01 -5.13 -4.62
C MET A 30 -7.62 -5.73 -4.92
N ALA A 31 -6.57 -5.17 -4.32
CA ALA A 31 -5.22 -5.71 -4.45
C ALA A 31 -4.94 -6.86 -3.47
N ARG A 32 -5.70 -6.92 -2.37
CA ARG A 32 -5.36 -7.78 -1.23
C ARG A 32 -6.44 -8.80 -0.83
N TYR A 33 -7.60 -8.82 -1.47
CA TYR A 33 -8.67 -9.74 -1.05
C TYR A 33 -8.24 -11.22 -1.11
N GLY A 34 -7.19 -11.54 -1.87
CA GLY A 34 -6.62 -12.89 -1.89
C GLY A 34 -6.06 -13.36 -0.54
N GLU A 35 -5.85 -12.44 0.41
CA GLU A 35 -5.44 -12.78 1.79
C GLU A 35 -6.62 -13.36 2.59
N ILE A 36 -7.84 -13.19 2.12
CA ILE A 36 -9.04 -13.72 2.79
C ILE A 36 -9.24 -15.17 2.38
N PRO A 37 -9.34 -16.10 3.36
CA PRO A 37 -9.59 -17.49 3.03
C PRO A 37 -10.97 -17.66 2.41
N LYS A 38 -11.06 -18.45 1.35
CA LYS A 38 -12.30 -18.65 0.59
C LYS A 38 -13.10 -19.84 1.12
N ASP A 39 -12.43 -20.79 1.71
CA ASP A 39 -13.01 -22.07 2.14
C ASP A 39 -13.51 -22.09 3.58
N THR A 40 -13.27 -21.02 4.34
CA THR A 40 -13.74 -20.88 5.72
C THR A 40 -14.59 -19.63 5.89
N PRO A 41 -15.55 -19.62 6.85
CA PRO A 41 -16.30 -18.40 7.14
C PRO A 41 -15.39 -17.30 7.67
N VAL A 42 -15.62 -16.06 7.22
CA VAL A 42 -14.91 -14.89 7.72
C VAL A 42 -15.91 -13.79 8.08
N VAL A 43 -15.54 -12.91 8.99
CA VAL A 43 -16.35 -11.76 9.37
C VAL A 43 -15.60 -10.50 8.94
N LEU A 44 -16.29 -9.63 8.20
CA LEU A 44 -15.79 -8.30 7.88
C LEU A 44 -16.50 -7.27 8.74
N TYR A 45 -15.78 -6.25 9.15
CA TYR A 45 -16.38 -5.14 9.86
C TYR A 45 -15.72 -3.80 9.49
N CYS A 46 -16.48 -2.75 9.71
CA CYS A 46 -15.97 -1.39 9.65
C CYS A 46 -16.49 -0.63 10.89
N ARG A 47 -16.62 0.67 10.80
CA ARG A 47 -17.12 1.44 11.94
C ARG A 47 -18.60 1.17 12.24
N THR A 48 -19.45 1.25 11.23
CA THR A 48 -20.90 1.15 11.36
C THR A 48 -21.55 0.03 10.54
N GLY A 49 -20.78 -0.68 9.73
CA GLY A 49 -21.24 -1.80 8.92
C GLY A 49 -21.47 -1.50 7.45
N ASN A 50 -21.37 -0.23 7.02
CA ASN A 50 -21.66 0.16 5.62
C ASN A 50 -20.52 -0.19 4.66
N ARG A 51 -19.29 0.22 4.98
CA ARG A 51 -18.11 -0.10 4.16
C ARG A 51 -17.89 -1.60 4.08
N SER A 52 -17.99 -2.28 5.21
CA SER A 52 -17.80 -3.73 5.27
C SER A 52 -18.91 -4.49 4.56
N TRP A 53 -20.13 -3.97 4.56
CA TRP A 53 -21.22 -4.58 3.81
C TRP A 53 -20.94 -4.60 2.31
N GLN A 54 -20.40 -3.52 1.78
CA GLN A 54 -20.04 -3.45 0.36
C GLN A 54 -18.98 -4.49 0.00
N ALA A 55 -17.93 -4.60 0.82
CA ALA A 55 -16.89 -5.60 0.63
C ALA A 55 -17.43 -7.02 0.75
N ALA A 56 -18.27 -7.27 1.76
CA ALA A 56 -18.88 -8.58 1.98
C ALA A 56 -19.78 -9.00 0.82
N ALA A 57 -20.58 -8.08 0.30
CA ALA A 57 -21.45 -8.34 -0.85
C ALA A 57 -20.64 -8.72 -2.08
N TRP A 58 -19.55 -8.00 -2.33
CA TRP A 58 -18.65 -8.30 -3.45
C TRP A 58 -18.00 -9.68 -3.29
N LEU A 59 -17.47 -9.97 -2.10
CA LEU A 59 -16.85 -11.28 -1.82
C LEU A 59 -17.86 -12.43 -1.94
N SER A 60 -19.09 -12.23 -1.46
CA SER A 60 -20.15 -13.24 -1.56
C SER A 60 -20.43 -13.58 -3.02
N ALA A 61 -20.44 -12.56 -3.90
CA ALA A 61 -20.60 -12.77 -5.34
C ALA A 61 -19.45 -13.56 -5.95
N GLN A 62 -18.26 -13.52 -5.33
CA GLN A 62 -17.08 -14.28 -5.75
C GLN A 62 -17.01 -15.69 -5.13
N GLY A 63 -18.03 -16.09 -4.37
CA GLY A 63 -18.08 -17.42 -3.75
C GLY A 63 -17.48 -17.54 -2.35
N TYR A 64 -17.14 -16.44 -1.72
CA TYR A 64 -16.61 -16.43 -0.33
C TYR A 64 -17.75 -16.62 0.68
N ARG A 65 -17.42 -17.27 1.79
CA ARG A 65 -18.33 -17.43 2.93
C ARG A 65 -18.08 -16.29 3.90
N VAL A 66 -18.80 -15.20 3.72
CA VAL A 66 -18.52 -13.94 4.42
C VAL A 66 -19.75 -13.45 5.17
N TYR A 67 -19.50 -12.91 6.36
CA TYR A 67 -20.50 -12.25 7.19
C TYR A 67 -20.09 -10.80 7.41
N ASN A 68 -21.06 -9.91 7.41
CA ASN A 68 -20.84 -8.52 7.78
C ASN A 68 -21.25 -8.33 9.24
N LEU A 69 -20.40 -7.71 10.04
CA LEU A 69 -20.73 -7.35 11.42
C LEU A 69 -21.67 -6.15 11.41
N GLU A 70 -22.94 -6.41 11.61
CA GLU A 70 -23.98 -5.37 11.62
C GLU A 70 -23.72 -4.35 12.74
N GLY A 71 -23.72 -3.07 12.38
CA GLY A 71 -23.42 -1.98 13.30
C GLY A 71 -21.93 -1.78 13.57
N GLY A 72 -21.09 -2.63 13.04
CA GLY A 72 -19.64 -2.50 13.10
C GLY A 72 -19.04 -2.46 14.49
N ILE A 73 -17.84 -1.90 14.60
CA ILE A 73 -17.14 -1.82 15.90
C ILE A 73 -17.85 -0.90 16.89
N VAL A 74 -18.63 0.06 16.42
CA VAL A 74 -19.42 0.94 17.31
C VAL A 74 -20.44 0.12 18.10
N ARG A 75 -21.21 -0.72 17.42
CA ARG A 75 -22.19 -1.59 18.08
C ARG A 75 -21.51 -2.63 18.97
N TRP A 76 -20.40 -3.18 18.51
CA TRP A 76 -19.56 -4.11 19.27
C TRP A 76 -19.14 -3.49 20.62
N TYR A 77 -18.59 -2.30 20.58
CA TYR A 77 -18.16 -1.59 21.78
C TYR A 77 -19.33 -1.25 22.71
N ARG A 78 -20.44 -0.78 22.15
CA ARG A 78 -21.65 -0.45 22.94
C ARG A 78 -22.26 -1.68 23.60
N ALA A 79 -22.06 -2.86 23.04
CA ALA A 79 -22.50 -4.12 23.65
C ALA A 79 -21.59 -4.58 24.80
N GLY A 80 -20.55 -3.82 25.13
CA GLY A 80 -19.60 -4.14 26.20
C GLY A 80 -18.56 -5.18 25.79
N LEU A 81 -18.42 -5.46 24.51
CA LEU A 81 -17.43 -6.42 24.03
C LEU A 81 -16.04 -5.77 23.95
N PRO A 82 -14.98 -6.55 24.14
CA PRO A 82 -13.63 -5.99 24.24
C PRO A 82 -13.13 -5.41 22.92
N VAL A 83 -12.39 -4.30 23.03
CA VAL A 83 -11.63 -3.73 21.93
C VAL A 83 -10.17 -3.64 22.35
N ASP A 84 -9.28 -3.78 21.39
CA ASP A 84 -7.84 -3.65 21.60
C ASP A 84 -7.44 -2.23 21.23
N THR A 85 -6.89 -1.50 22.21
CA THR A 85 -6.43 -0.13 22.04
C THR A 85 -4.91 -0.01 22.21
N THR A 86 -4.19 -1.12 22.25
CA THR A 86 -2.73 -1.07 22.38
C THR A 86 -2.14 -0.31 21.19
N PRO A 87 -1.15 0.57 21.46
CA PRO A 87 -0.50 1.29 20.36
C PRO A 87 0.10 0.31 19.36
N MET A 88 -0.16 0.56 18.09
CA MET A 88 0.50 -0.22 17.04
C MET A 88 1.95 0.25 16.93
N GLU A 89 2.85 -0.72 16.87
CA GLU A 89 4.25 -0.42 16.61
C GLU A 89 4.41 0.20 15.22
N ALA A 90 5.39 1.07 15.09
CA ALA A 90 5.71 1.70 13.82
C ALA A 90 5.90 0.68 12.70
N ALA A 91 6.40 -0.52 13.03
CA ALA A 91 6.56 -1.62 12.09
C ALA A 91 5.26 -2.08 11.42
N TYR A 92 4.11 -1.87 12.07
CA TYR A 92 2.83 -2.24 11.46
C TYR A 92 2.35 -1.22 10.42
N ARG A 93 2.83 0.03 10.55
CA ARG A 93 2.62 1.06 9.54
C ARG A 93 3.71 1.03 8.48
N ALA A 94 4.75 0.23 8.73
CA ALA A 94 5.83 0.12 7.79
C ALA A 94 5.31 -0.58 6.54
N THR A 95 5.32 0.15 5.46
CA THR A 95 5.29 -0.43 4.13
C THR A 95 6.47 -1.41 4.04
N PRO A 96 6.38 -2.46 3.23
CA PRO A 96 7.51 -3.38 3.09
C PRO A 96 8.74 -2.75 2.42
N TYR A 97 8.65 -1.50 2.04
CA TYR A 97 9.69 -0.70 1.40
C TYR A 97 9.88 0.61 2.19
N GLN A 98 10.80 1.47 1.76
CA GLN A 98 11.14 2.72 2.44
C GLN A 98 10.50 3.92 1.75
N GLU A 99 9.86 4.80 2.51
CA GLU A 99 9.39 6.09 2.01
C GLU A 99 10.48 7.13 2.24
N VAL A 100 10.80 7.92 1.21
CA VAL A 100 11.79 9.00 1.32
C VAL A 100 11.26 10.28 0.73
N GLY A 101 11.55 11.40 1.39
CA GLY A 101 11.23 12.73 0.86
C GLY A 101 12.20 13.16 -0.25
N PRO A 102 11.91 14.29 -0.92
CA PRO A 102 12.75 14.75 -2.04
C PRO A 102 14.23 14.97 -1.69
N GLU A 103 14.54 15.53 -0.54
CA GLU A 103 15.93 15.78 -0.14
C GLU A 103 16.69 14.50 0.12
N GLU A 104 16.07 13.53 0.78
CA GLU A 104 16.66 12.21 1.01
C GLU A 104 16.84 11.47 -0.30
N ALA A 105 15.85 11.53 -1.18
CA ALA A 105 15.91 10.92 -2.50
C ALA A 105 17.04 11.51 -3.35
N LYS A 106 17.25 12.82 -3.26
CA LYS A 106 18.36 13.49 -3.96
C LYS A 106 19.70 12.91 -3.53
N ALA A 107 19.86 12.64 -2.25
CA ALA A 107 21.09 12.03 -1.72
C ALA A 107 21.30 10.60 -2.22
N LEU A 108 20.21 9.90 -2.57
CA LEU A 108 20.27 8.53 -3.07
C LEU A 108 20.59 8.43 -4.57
N LEU A 109 20.49 9.52 -5.33
CA LEU A 109 20.58 9.46 -6.80
C LEU A 109 21.90 8.87 -7.31
N GLU A 110 22.98 9.07 -6.60
CA GLU A 110 24.29 8.57 -7.02
C GLU A 110 24.40 7.05 -6.90
N GLU A 111 23.71 6.46 -5.93
CA GLU A 111 23.78 5.02 -5.65
C GLU A 111 22.62 4.25 -6.24
N ALA A 112 21.43 4.86 -6.29
CA ALA A 112 20.20 4.18 -6.61
C ALA A 112 20.00 4.05 -8.12
N PHE A 113 19.38 2.94 -8.50
CA PHE A 113 18.77 2.80 -9.82
C PHE A 113 17.39 3.44 -9.75
N VAL A 114 17.18 4.53 -10.48
CA VAL A 114 15.94 5.31 -10.41
C VAL A 114 14.98 4.86 -11.49
N VAL A 115 13.77 4.47 -11.10
CA VAL A 115 12.73 4.00 -12.01
C VAL A 115 11.53 4.92 -11.94
N ASP A 116 11.19 5.53 -13.07
CA ASP A 116 9.96 6.30 -13.23
C ASP A 116 8.90 5.37 -13.80
N VAL A 117 7.86 5.11 -13.01
CA VAL A 117 6.80 4.15 -13.38
C VAL A 117 5.60 4.81 -14.05
N ARG A 118 5.72 6.10 -14.40
CA ARG A 118 4.67 6.82 -15.13
C ARG A 118 4.65 6.38 -16.60
N GLU A 119 3.65 6.86 -17.31
CA GLU A 119 3.60 6.65 -18.75
C GLU A 119 4.72 7.40 -19.48
N ALA A 120 5.08 6.93 -20.67
CA ALA A 120 6.18 7.52 -21.43
C ALA A 120 5.99 9.02 -21.72
N TRP A 121 4.75 9.45 -21.98
CA TRP A 121 4.47 10.87 -22.25
C TRP A 121 4.68 11.74 -21.00
N GLU A 122 4.36 11.23 -19.80
CA GLU A 122 4.62 11.94 -18.54
C GLU A 122 6.14 12.07 -18.30
N TYR A 123 6.86 10.98 -18.53
CA TYR A 123 8.32 10.96 -18.40
C TYR A 123 8.98 11.97 -19.33
N GLY A 124 8.50 12.06 -20.57
CA GLY A 124 9.01 13.00 -21.57
C GLY A 124 8.79 14.46 -21.22
N GLU A 125 7.79 14.79 -20.39
CA GLU A 125 7.54 16.17 -19.96
C GLU A 125 8.53 16.64 -18.89
N GLY A 126 9.15 15.71 -18.17
CA GLY A 126 10.12 16.00 -17.14
C GLY A 126 10.21 14.85 -16.15
N HIS A 127 11.41 14.46 -15.78
CA HIS A 127 11.66 13.34 -14.86
C HIS A 127 12.85 13.63 -13.94
N VAL A 128 12.91 12.88 -12.85
CA VAL A 128 14.03 12.96 -11.92
C VAL A 128 15.31 12.59 -12.65
N PRO A 129 16.43 13.34 -12.45
CA PRO A 129 17.68 13.07 -13.15
C PRO A 129 18.15 11.63 -13.03
N GLY A 130 18.48 11.04 -14.17
CA GLY A 130 18.97 9.66 -14.25
C GLY A 130 17.90 8.58 -14.22
N ALA A 131 16.62 8.96 -14.11
CA ALA A 131 15.54 7.99 -14.06
C ALA A 131 15.36 7.25 -15.39
N VAL A 132 15.13 5.94 -15.29
CA VAL A 132 14.75 5.08 -16.42
C VAL A 132 13.24 4.92 -16.40
N ASN A 133 12.59 5.06 -17.55
CA ASN A 133 11.14 4.90 -17.63
C ASN A 133 10.74 3.44 -17.81
N ILE A 134 10.09 2.89 -16.82
CA ILE A 134 9.47 1.56 -16.89
C ILE A 134 8.03 1.72 -16.40
N PRO A 135 7.07 1.96 -17.30
CA PRO A 135 5.67 2.14 -16.91
C PRO A 135 5.17 0.99 -16.04
N LEU A 136 4.36 1.32 -15.04
CA LEU A 136 3.87 0.35 -14.06
C LEU A 136 3.26 -0.90 -14.71
N SER A 137 2.51 -0.71 -15.80
CA SER A 137 1.88 -1.82 -16.53
C SER A 137 2.86 -2.80 -17.16
N THR A 138 4.09 -2.35 -17.45
CA THR A 138 5.13 -3.17 -18.08
C THR A 138 6.14 -3.71 -17.07
N LEU A 139 6.10 -3.25 -15.84
CA LEU A 139 7.06 -3.63 -14.81
C LEU A 139 7.17 -5.14 -14.61
N PRO A 140 6.06 -5.91 -14.52
CA PRO A 140 6.16 -7.35 -14.32
C PRO A 140 6.98 -8.09 -15.38
N GLN A 141 7.00 -7.61 -16.62
CA GLN A 141 7.75 -8.23 -17.72
C GLN A 141 9.20 -7.74 -17.80
N ARG A 142 9.54 -6.71 -17.02
CA ARG A 142 10.85 -6.03 -17.11
C ARG A 142 11.67 -6.12 -15.84
N LEU A 143 11.33 -7.03 -14.93
CA LEU A 143 12.03 -7.20 -13.65
C LEU A 143 13.52 -7.51 -13.83
N ALA A 144 13.89 -8.19 -14.90
CA ALA A 144 15.28 -8.53 -15.18
C ALA A 144 16.16 -7.30 -15.45
N GLU A 145 15.56 -6.15 -15.76
CA GLU A 145 16.31 -4.90 -15.98
C GLU A 145 16.69 -4.22 -14.65
N LEU A 146 16.12 -4.67 -13.53
CA LEU A 146 16.34 -4.06 -12.22
C LEU A 146 17.49 -4.76 -11.49
N PRO A 147 18.47 -3.99 -10.98
CA PRO A 147 19.56 -4.57 -10.21
C PRO A 147 19.10 -5.02 -8.83
N LYS A 148 19.72 -6.07 -8.29
CA LYS A 148 19.49 -6.54 -6.92
C LYS A 148 20.63 -6.16 -5.96
N ASP A 149 21.68 -5.59 -6.48
CA ASP A 149 22.90 -5.25 -5.75
C ASP A 149 23.04 -3.76 -5.41
N ARG A 150 22.02 -2.96 -5.72
CA ARG A 150 22.01 -1.52 -5.41
C ARG A 150 20.60 -1.07 -5.08
N PRO A 151 20.45 0.06 -4.36
CA PRO A 151 19.14 0.59 -4.04
C PRO A 151 18.32 0.93 -5.29
N ILE A 152 17.01 0.76 -5.20
CA ILE A 152 16.07 1.13 -6.26
C ILE A 152 15.17 2.24 -5.71
N LEU A 153 15.10 3.36 -6.43
CA LEU A 153 14.21 4.47 -6.10
C LEU A 153 13.11 4.52 -7.15
N LEU A 154 11.87 4.37 -6.70
CA LEU A 154 10.70 4.37 -7.58
C LEU A 154 9.99 5.72 -7.50
N VAL A 155 9.60 6.23 -8.65
CA VAL A 155 9.05 7.58 -8.79
C VAL A 155 7.79 7.55 -9.65
N CYS A 156 6.75 8.25 -9.21
CA CYS A 156 5.64 8.63 -10.07
C CYS A 156 5.30 10.11 -9.82
N ASN A 157 4.11 10.57 -10.16
CA ASN A 157 3.80 11.99 -9.98
C ASN A 157 3.45 12.36 -8.53
N SER A 158 2.81 11.45 -7.78
CA SER A 158 2.32 11.71 -6.41
C SER A 158 2.84 10.73 -5.36
N GLY A 159 3.51 9.66 -5.77
CA GLY A 159 3.98 8.60 -4.88
C GLY A 159 3.05 7.38 -4.80
N ASN A 160 1.86 7.42 -5.39
CA ASN A 160 0.88 6.32 -5.31
C ASN A 160 1.24 5.15 -6.23
N ARG A 161 1.41 5.41 -7.51
CA ARG A 161 1.78 4.35 -8.48
C ARG A 161 3.14 3.75 -8.15
N SER A 162 4.09 4.59 -7.76
CA SER A 162 5.43 4.12 -7.37
C SER A 162 5.40 3.32 -6.08
N GLY A 163 4.50 3.64 -5.15
CA GLY A 163 4.27 2.85 -3.94
C GLY A 163 3.77 1.44 -4.27
N VAL A 164 2.84 1.32 -5.21
CA VAL A 164 2.36 0.03 -5.71
C VAL A 164 3.50 -0.77 -6.35
N ALA A 165 4.33 -0.10 -7.15
CA ALA A 165 5.50 -0.72 -7.77
C ALA A 165 6.50 -1.22 -6.72
N ALA A 166 6.78 -0.41 -5.70
CA ALA A 166 7.70 -0.78 -4.62
C ALA A 166 7.21 -2.03 -3.87
N GLU A 167 5.93 -2.08 -3.53
CA GLU A 167 5.32 -3.22 -2.87
C GLU A 167 5.41 -4.47 -3.74
N PHE A 168 5.14 -4.33 -5.03
CA PHE A 168 5.28 -5.42 -5.99
C PHE A 168 6.71 -5.97 -6.05
N LEU A 169 7.71 -5.09 -6.09
CA LEU A 169 9.12 -5.52 -6.13
C LEU A 169 9.51 -6.33 -4.90
N VAL A 170 9.08 -5.89 -3.71
CA VAL A 170 9.36 -6.63 -2.49
C VAL A 170 8.69 -8.00 -2.52
N ALA A 171 7.46 -8.08 -3.02
CA ALA A 171 6.76 -9.36 -3.22
C ALA A 171 7.49 -10.29 -4.18
N GLN A 172 8.25 -9.73 -5.13
CA GLN A 172 9.05 -10.50 -6.08
C GLN A 172 10.46 -10.85 -5.56
N GLY A 173 10.75 -10.56 -4.30
CA GLY A 173 12.01 -10.95 -3.66
C GLY A 173 13.07 -9.86 -3.59
N PHE A 174 12.76 -8.63 -3.94
CA PHE A 174 13.67 -7.51 -3.73
C PHE A 174 13.72 -7.13 -2.24
N ASP A 175 14.90 -6.70 -1.79
CA ASP A 175 15.10 -6.32 -0.39
C ASP A 175 14.38 -5.01 -0.08
N GLY A 176 13.35 -5.08 0.78
CA GLY A 176 12.54 -3.94 1.16
C GLY A 176 13.32 -2.81 1.84
N GLU A 177 14.45 -3.11 2.45
CA GLU A 177 15.32 -2.08 3.04
C GLU A 177 16.06 -1.26 1.99
N ARG A 178 16.11 -1.75 0.76
CA ARG A 178 16.80 -1.12 -0.36
C ARG A 178 15.86 -0.73 -1.50
N VAL A 179 14.55 -0.82 -1.29
CA VAL A 179 13.52 -0.34 -2.22
C VAL A 179 12.90 0.90 -1.63
N TYR A 180 12.99 2.01 -2.35
CA TYR A 180 12.55 3.32 -1.90
C TYR A 180 11.45 3.87 -2.79
N ASN A 181 10.48 4.52 -2.19
CA ASN A 181 9.44 5.26 -2.89
C ASN A 181 9.63 6.77 -2.64
N LEU A 182 9.64 7.56 -3.69
CA LEU A 182 9.68 9.01 -3.56
C LEU A 182 8.32 9.53 -3.12
N GLU A 183 8.22 9.85 -1.84
CA GLU A 183 7.01 10.39 -1.24
C GLU A 183 6.64 11.72 -1.90
N GLY A 184 5.40 11.84 -2.34
CA GLY A 184 4.92 13.01 -3.05
C GLY A 184 5.33 13.10 -4.51
N GLY A 185 6.19 12.20 -4.98
CA GLY A 185 6.57 12.05 -6.37
C GLY A 185 7.22 13.28 -7.00
N THR A 186 7.11 13.37 -8.32
CA THR A 186 7.68 14.51 -9.07
C THR A 186 7.05 15.85 -8.69
N TYR A 187 5.81 15.86 -8.21
CA TYR A 187 5.17 17.08 -7.72
C TYR A 187 5.91 17.64 -6.50
N ALA A 188 6.19 16.79 -5.50
CA ALA A 188 6.93 17.22 -4.32
C ALA A 188 8.38 17.60 -4.68
N TRP A 189 9.00 16.83 -5.57
CA TRP A 189 10.36 17.10 -6.06
C TRP A 189 10.45 18.49 -6.69
N ALA A 190 9.56 18.79 -7.63
CA ALA A 190 9.54 20.07 -8.32
C ALA A 190 9.16 21.23 -7.39
N SER A 191 8.25 21.01 -6.43
CA SER A 191 7.83 22.04 -5.49
C SER A 191 8.97 22.47 -4.55
N ARG A 192 9.98 21.61 -4.37
CA ARG A 192 11.18 21.91 -3.60
C ARG A 192 12.27 22.59 -4.47
N GLY A 193 11.97 22.89 -5.72
CA GLY A 193 12.92 23.51 -6.64
C GLY A 193 14.01 22.58 -7.16
N LEU A 194 13.83 21.25 -6.99
CA LEU A 194 14.80 20.30 -7.47
C LEU A 194 14.65 20.10 -8.99
N PRO A 195 15.77 19.88 -9.73
CA PRO A 195 15.75 19.86 -11.17
C PRO A 195 15.09 18.61 -11.75
N LEU A 196 14.41 18.80 -12.89
CA LEU A 196 13.91 17.71 -13.74
C LEU A 196 14.66 17.72 -15.07
N GLU A 197 14.91 16.54 -15.59
CA GLU A 197 15.44 16.35 -16.95
C GLU A 197 14.29 16.14 -17.94
N ARG A 198 14.55 16.37 -19.21
CA ARG A 198 13.61 16.10 -20.29
C ARG A 198 14.24 15.22 -21.37
#